data_e843058fd90ff5e7b7dd699681ace817
#
_entry.id   e843058fd90ff5e7b7dd699681ace817
#
_cell.length_a   1.000
_cell.length_b   1.000
_cell.length_c   1.000
_cell.angle_alpha   90.00
_cell.angle_beta   90.00
_cell.angle_gamma   90.00
#
_symmetry.space_group_name_H-M   'P 1'
#
loop_
_entity.id
_entity.type
_entity.pdbx_description
1 polymer ?
#
loop_
_entity_poly.entity_id
_entity_poly.type
_entity_poly.pdbx_seq_one_letter_code
_entity_poly.pdbx_strand_id
1 'polypeptide(L)'
;MQLRLLEKDGVYHVYTKSIAGFTIFNNDRECIRMLETIQYYQTQDTPVCFSYCETHEKIKQNMEISNKEKIFEILAYCLMPTHFHLIVQQVSEKLISRAMSNILNSYTRYFNKKHNRKGPLWVGRFKSVTV
;
A
#
# COMPACT_ATOMS: atom_id res chain seq x y z
N MET A 1 5.89 14.86 -10.09
CA MET A 1 6.75 13.72 -9.76
C MET A 1 6.83 12.79 -10.96
N GLN A 2 8.03 12.47 -11.37
CA GLN A 2 8.20 11.53 -12.46
C GLN A 2 7.96 10.09 -11.99
N LEU A 3 7.21 9.36 -12.81
CA LEU A 3 7.09 7.92 -12.64
C LEU A 3 8.42 7.28 -13.03
N ARG A 4 9.13 6.75 -12.06
CA ARG A 4 10.32 5.96 -12.34
C ARG A 4 9.93 4.54 -12.66
N LEU A 5 10.50 4.02 -13.73
CA LEU A 5 10.47 2.58 -13.97
C LEU A 5 11.44 1.94 -12.98
N LEU A 6 10.89 1.20 -12.03
CA LEU A 6 11.67 0.50 -11.05
C LEU A 6 12.09 -0.85 -11.63
N GLU A 7 13.34 -1.20 -11.43
CA GLU A 7 13.93 -2.40 -12.02
C GLU A 7 13.63 -3.63 -11.17
N LYS A 8 13.49 -4.78 -11.84
CA LYS A 8 13.36 -6.06 -11.16
C LYS A 8 14.60 -6.31 -10.30
N ASP A 9 14.37 -6.84 -9.10
CA ASP A 9 15.37 -7.11 -8.06
C ASP A 9 16.00 -5.86 -7.45
N GLY A 10 15.62 -4.66 -7.91
CA GLY A 10 16.04 -3.43 -7.27
C GLY A 10 15.38 -3.24 -5.90
N VAL A 11 16.12 -2.61 -4.99
CA VAL A 11 15.66 -2.29 -3.65
C VAL A 11 15.43 -0.79 -3.55
N TYR A 12 14.25 -0.41 -3.06
CA TYR A 12 13.81 0.99 -3.05
C TYR A 12 13.25 1.37 -1.70
N HIS A 13 13.57 2.60 -1.29
CA HIS A 13 12.89 3.26 -0.19
C HIS A 13 11.67 3.99 -0.75
N VAL A 14 10.48 3.54 -0.38
CA VAL A 14 9.21 4.08 -0.83
C VAL A 14 8.55 4.80 0.35
N TYR A 15 8.11 6.02 0.14
CA TYR A 15 7.50 6.81 1.21
C TYR A 15 6.49 7.80 0.68
N THR A 16 5.57 8.20 1.56
CA THR A 16 4.60 9.26 1.27
C THR A 16 4.07 9.82 2.58
N LYS A 17 3.42 10.97 2.50
CA LYS A 17 2.87 11.64 3.67
C LYS A 17 1.44 12.11 3.42
N SER A 18 0.71 12.32 4.51
CA SER A 18 -0.66 12.81 4.45
C SER A 18 -0.72 14.27 4.04
N ILE A 19 -1.86 14.63 3.44
CA ILE A 19 -2.15 16.02 3.10
C ILE A 19 -2.33 16.84 4.38
N ALA A 20 -1.83 18.07 4.37
CA ALA A 20 -2.00 19.03 5.47
C ALA A 20 -1.63 18.50 6.86
N GLY A 21 -0.75 17.51 6.94
CA GLY A 21 -0.31 16.95 8.21
C GLY A 21 -1.36 16.15 8.97
N PHE A 22 -2.39 15.64 8.30
CA PHE A 22 -3.40 14.79 8.94
C PHE A 22 -2.77 13.59 9.61
N THR A 23 -3.23 13.29 10.83
CA THR A 23 -2.86 12.02 11.48
C THR A 23 -3.65 10.90 10.84
N ILE A 24 -2.95 10.03 10.11
CA ILE A 24 -3.54 8.95 9.33
C ILE A 24 -3.47 7.59 10.01
N PHE A 25 -2.64 7.48 11.05
CA PHE A 25 -2.53 6.27 11.87
C PHE A 25 -2.75 6.66 13.33
N ASN A 26 -4.02 6.74 13.73
CA ASN A 26 -4.42 7.23 15.04
C ASN A 26 -4.37 6.14 16.12
N ASN A 27 -4.39 4.88 15.71
CA ASN A 27 -4.46 3.75 16.62
C ASN A 27 -3.95 2.49 15.93
N ASP A 28 -3.84 1.41 16.70
CA ASP A 28 -3.33 0.13 16.19
C ASP A 28 -4.19 -0.44 15.08
N ARG A 29 -5.49 -0.26 15.15
CA ARG A 29 -6.41 -0.76 14.13
C ARG A 29 -6.12 -0.13 12.76
N GLU A 30 -5.84 1.15 12.73
CA GLU A 30 -5.50 1.83 11.49
C GLU A 30 -4.15 1.38 10.95
N CYS A 31 -3.17 1.19 11.82
CA CYS A 31 -1.88 0.63 11.44
C CYS A 31 -2.03 -0.77 10.85
N ILE A 32 -2.80 -1.62 11.51
CA ILE A 32 -3.05 -2.99 11.06
C ILE A 32 -3.75 -2.98 9.70
N ARG A 33 -4.75 -2.11 9.53
CA ARG A 33 -5.46 -1.98 8.25
C ARG A 33 -4.50 -1.62 7.12
N MET A 34 -3.57 -0.70 7.36
CA MET A 34 -2.58 -0.33 6.37
C MET A 34 -1.67 -1.53 6.02
N LEU A 35 -1.20 -2.25 7.02
CA LEU A 35 -0.35 -3.43 6.79
C LEU A 35 -1.09 -4.51 6.01
N GLU A 36 -2.34 -4.77 6.33
CA GLU A 36 -3.18 -5.71 5.59
C GLU A 36 -3.41 -5.25 4.14
N THR A 37 -3.61 -3.96 3.94
CA THR A 37 -3.79 -3.37 2.61
C THR A 37 -2.53 -3.58 1.77
N ILE A 38 -1.36 -3.30 2.34
CA ILE A 38 -0.08 -3.51 1.68
C ILE A 38 0.08 -4.99 1.30
N GLN A 39 -0.19 -5.87 2.23
CA GLN A 39 -0.06 -7.31 2.02
C GLN A 39 -0.99 -7.79 0.90
N TYR A 40 -2.22 -7.29 0.86
CA TYR A 40 -3.18 -7.65 -0.17
C TYR A 40 -2.69 -7.27 -1.58
N TYR A 41 -2.16 -6.07 -1.72
CA TYR A 41 -1.72 -5.55 -3.02
C TYR A 41 -0.29 -5.91 -3.39
N GLN A 42 0.39 -6.70 -2.58
CA GLN A 42 1.71 -7.24 -2.94
C GLN A 42 1.66 -8.25 -4.08
N THR A 43 0.53 -8.91 -4.26
CA THR A 43 0.39 -9.95 -5.27
C THR A 43 -0.19 -9.39 -6.56
N GLN A 44 0.18 -10.02 -7.67
CA GLN A 44 -0.38 -9.69 -8.97
C GLN A 44 -1.83 -10.11 -9.05
N ASP A 45 -2.57 -9.43 -9.94
CA ASP A 45 -3.93 -9.82 -10.33
C ASP A 45 -4.88 -9.98 -9.14
N THR A 46 -4.90 -8.96 -8.28
CA THR A 46 -5.94 -8.87 -7.28
C THR A 46 -7.24 -8.49 -7.99
N PRO A 47 -8.15 -9.45 -8.25
CA PRO A 47 -9.32 -9.19 -9.09
C PRO A 47 -10.36 -8.31 -8.43
N VAL A 48 -10.28 -8.17 -7.11
CA VAL A 48 -11.26 -7.44 -6.31
C VAL A 48 -10.51 -6.46 -5.43
N CYS A 49 -11.04 -5.25 -5.25
CA CYS A 49 -10.40 -4.31 -4.35
C CYS A 49 -10.55 -4.78 -2.88
N PHE A 50 -9.60 -4.38 -2.05
CA PHE A 50 -9.50 -4.86 -0.67
C PHE A 50 -10.78 -4.64 0.14
N SER A 51 -11.48 -3.54 -0.09
CA SER A 51 -12.69 -3.23 0.65
C SER A 51 -13.83 -4.25 0.45
N TYR A 52 -13.79 -5.04 -0.63
CA TYR A 52 -14.71 -6.15 -0.84
C TYR A 52 -14.27 -7.43 -0.13
N CYS A 53 -13.03 -7.48 0.32
CA CYS A 53 -12.48 -8.62 1.05
C CYS A 53 -12.38 -8.29 2.53
N GLU A 54 -13.45 -7.76 3.11
CA GLU A 54 -13.44 -7.26 4.49
C GLU A 54 -13.30 -8.36 5.54
N THR A 55 -13.59 -9.61 5.20
CA THR A 55 -13.42 -10.71 6.14
C THR A 55 -12.07 -11.37 5.97
N HIS A 56 -11.45 -11.74 7.08
CA HIS A 56 -10.17 -12.47 7.09
C HIS A 56 -10.19 -13.70 6.17
N GLU A 57 -11.32 -14.40 6.14
CA GLU A 57 -11.46 -15.60 5.32
C GLU A 57 -11.41 -15.30 3.83
N LYS A 58 -12.08 -14.24 3.39
CA LYS A 58 -12.07 -13.85 1.98
C LYS A 58 -10.69 -13.36 1.54
N ILE A 59 -10.01 -12.61 2.39
CA ILE A 59 -8.64 -12.17 2.12
C ILE A 59 -7.74 -13.40 1.98
N LYS A 60 -7.84 -14.32 2.92
CA LYS A 60 -7.03 -15.54 2.94
C LYS A 60 -7.31 -16.42 1.72
N GLN A 61 -8.57 -16.61 1.36
CA GLN A 61 -8.96 -17.36 0.18
C GLN A 61 -8.42 -16.72 -1.10
N ASN A 62 -8.51 -15.41 -1.21
CA ASN A 62 -7.98 -14.67 -2.35
C ASN A 62 -6.46 -14.84 -2.44
N MET A 63 -5.77 -14.82 -1.33
CA MET A 63 -4.32 -15.02 -1.29
C MET A 63 -3.92 -16.44 -1.62
N GLU A 64 -4.70 -17.44 -1.20
CA GLU A 64 -4.46 -18.84 -1.52
C GLU A 64 -4.76 -19.18 -2.97
N ILE A 65 -5.88 -18.68 -3.51
CA ILE A 65 -6.27 -18.88 -4.89
C ILE A 65 -5.28 -18.19 -5.83
N SER A 66 -4.80 -17.04 -5.43
CA SER A 66 -3.85 -16.31 -6.23
C SER A 66 -2.42 -16.74 -5.99
N ASN A 67 -2.08 -17.92 -5.54
CA ASN A 67 -0.70 -18.42 -5.37
C ASN A 67 0.25 -17.80 -6.40
N LYS A 68 0.18 -16.50 -6.49
CA LYS A 68 0.71 -15.70 -7.56
C LYS A 68 1.95 -15.01 -7.10
N GLU A 69 2.77 -14.78 -8.08
CA GLU A 69 3.99 -14.03 -7.92
C GLU A 69 3.73 -12.70 -7.24
N LYS A 70 4.49 -12.40 -6.21
CA LYS A 70 4.46 -11.09 -5.59
C LYS A 70 5.07 -10.04 -6.53
N ILE A 71 4.55 -8.83 -6.47
CA ILE A 71 5.11 -7.70 -7.20
C ILE A 71 6.37 -7.20 -6.50
N PHE A 72 6.34 -7.21 -5.17
CA PHE A 72 7.46 -6.77 -4.35
C PHE A 72 7.46 -7.49 -3.01
N GLU A 73 8.64 -7.54 -2.39
CA GLU A 73 8.82 -8.01 -1.02
C GLU A 73 9.05 -6.80 -0.11
N ILE A 74 8.49 -6.85 1.08
CA ILE A 74 8.73 -5.82 2.09
C ILE A 74 9.90 -6.26 2.96
N LEU A 75 10.98 -5.48 2.94
CA LEU A 75 12.17 -5.76 3.74
C LEU A 75 12.11 -5.06 5.09
N ALA A 76 11.47 -3.88 5.14
CA ALA A 76 11.28 -3.12 6.37
C ALA A 76 10.15 -2.13 6.18
N TYR A 77 9.53 -1.71 7.27
CA TYR A 77 8.51 -0.68 7.22
C TYR A 77 8.50 0.15 8.50
N CYS A 78 7.97 1.36 8.39
CA CYS A 78 7.74 2.22 9.55
C CYS A 78 6.49 3.05 9.28
N LEU A 79 5.50 2.94 10.16
CA LEU A 79 4.28 3.74 10.08
C LEU A 79 4.36 4.85 11.14
N MET A 80 4.46 6.08 10.67
CA MET A 80 4.47 7.27 11.52
C MET A 80 3.08 7.92 11.50
N PRO A 81 2.72 8.75 12.49
CA PRO A 81 1.37 9.31 12.53
C PRO A 81 0.90 10.00 11.25
N THR A 82 1.79 10.65 10.52
CA THR A 82 1.44 11.44 9.33
C THR A 82 2.09 10.95 8.04
N HIS A 83 2.86 9.88 8.10
CA HIS A 83 3.57 9.36 6.93
C HIS A 83 4.02 7.93 7.16
N PHE A 84 4.47 7.26 6.09
CA PHE A 84 5.05 5.94 6.25
C PHE A 84 6.23 5.74 5.31
N HIS A 85 7.07 4.79 5.68
CA HIS A 85 8.26 4.39 4.94
C HIS A 85 8.26 2.88 4.74
N LEU A 86 8.61 2.46 3.54
CA LEU A 86 8.80 1.04 3.21
C LEU A 86 10.15 0.88 2.54
N ILE A 87 10.84 -0.20 2.88
CA ILE A 87 11.96 -0.69 2.08
C ILE A 87 11.44 -1.91 1.35
N VAL A 88 11.40 -1.85 0.03
CA VAL A 88 10.83 -2.91 -0.78
C VAL A 88 11.83 -3.37 -1.84
N GLN A 89 11.74 -4.64 -2.18
CA GLN A 89 12.48 -5.21 -3.31
C GLN A 89 11.47 -5.59 -4.38
N GLN A 90 11.65 -5.11 -5.59
CA GLN A 90 10.80 -5.46 -6.71
C GLN A 90 11.18 -6.86 -7.21
N VAL A 91 10.23 -7.79 -7.14
CA VAL A 91 10.51 -9.18 -7.49
C VAL A 91 9.84 -9.62 -8.78
N SER A 92 9.06 -8.76 -9.40
CA SER A 92 8.48 -9.03 -10.71
C SER A 92 8.71 -7.86 -11.66
N GLU A 93 8.44 -8.08 -12.93
CA GLU A 93 8.57 -7.03 -13.94
C GLU A 93 7.42 -6.03 -13.92
N LYS A 94 6.36 -6.33 -13.18
CA LYS A 94 5.22 -5.43 -13.06
C LYS A 94 5.53 -4.24 -12.16
N LEU A 95 4.90 -3.11 -12.47
CA LEU A 95 5.22 -1.85 -11.82
C LEU A 95 4.71 -1.80 -10.37
N ILE A 96 5.61 -1.54 -9.44
CA ILE A 96 5.28 -1.23 -8.05
C ILE A 96 4.35 -0.03 -7.98
N SER A 97 4.49 0.94 -8.90
CA SER A 97 3.68 2.15 -8.90
C SER A 97 2.19 1.87 -8.91
N ARG A 98 1.75 0.85 -9.65
CA ARG A 98 0.34 0.47 -9.68
C ARG A 98 -0.12 -0.10 -8.34
N ALA A 99 0.69 -0.98 -7.76
CA ALA A 99 0.41 -1.55 -6.44
C ALA A 99 0.35 -0.47 -5.37
N MET A 100 1.29 0.47 -5.38
CA MET A 100 1.31 1.59 -4.43
C MET A 100 0.08 2.49 -4.60
N SER A 101 -0.31 2.78 -5.85
CA SER A 101 -1.51 3.55 -6.12
C SER A 101 -2.76 2.87 -5.53
N ASN A 102 -2.87 1.56 -5.71
CA ASN A 102 -3.96 0.78 -5.15
C ASN A 102 -3.96 0.80 -3.62
N ILE A 103 -2.80 0.70 -3.01
CA ILE A 103 -2.64 0.76 -1.55
C ILE A 103 -3.12 2.10 -1.02
N LEU A 104 -2.64 3.19 -1.61
CA LEU A 104 -2.98 4.55 -1.16
C LEU A 104 -4.48 4.83 -1.35
N ASN A 105 -5.04 4.45 -2.48
CA ASN A 105 -6.46 4.64 -2.76
C ASN A 105 -7.34 3.80 -1.82
N SER A 106 -6.96 2.57 -1.56
CA SER A 106 -7.70 1.69 -0.66
C SER A 106 -7.70 2.22 0.77
N TYR A 107 -6.55 2.66 1.27
CA TYR A 107 -6.47 3.23 2.60
C TYR A 107 -7.26 4.54 2.71
N THR A 108 -7.21 5.38 1.68
CA THR A 108 -7.99 6.62 1.62
C THR A 108 -9.48 6.34 1.77
N ARG A 109 -10.01 5.37 1.04
CA ARG A 109 -11.43 5.00 1.13
C ARG A 109 -11.80 4.53 2.53
N TYR A 110 -10.98 3.67 3.12
CA TYR A 110 -11.17 3.18 4.48
C TYR A 110 -11.16 4.33 5.49
N PHE A 111 -10.15 5.18 5.43
CA PHE A 111 -9.96 6.30 6.35
C PHE A 111 -11.11 7.30 6.24
N ASN A 112 -11.47 7.67 5.03
CA ASN A 112 -12.54 8.63 4.78
C ASN A 112 -13.89 8.13 5.28
N LYS A 113 -14.18 6.86 5.08
CA LYS A 113 -15.40 6.24 5.59
C LYS A 113 -15.44 6.24 7.12
N LYS A 114 -14.34 5.85 7.73
CA LYS A 114 -14.21 5.76 9.19
C LYS A 114 -14.32 7.12 9.86
N HIS A 115 -13.71 8.15 9.28
CA HIS A 115 -13.65 9.49 9.84
C HIS A 115 -14.69 10.45 9.26
N ASN A 116 -15.64 9.94 8.48
CA ASN A 116 -16.67 10.73 7.83
C ASN A 116 -16.08 11.92 7.06
N ARG A 117 -15.10 11.62 6.25
CA ARG A 117 -14.29 12.59 5.54
C ARG A 117 -14.38 12.35 4.04
N LYS A 118 -14.15 13.39 3.22
CA LYS A 118 -14.11 13.30 1.76
C LYS A 118 -12.82 13.92 1.24
N GLY A 119 -12.43 13.50 0.03
CA GLY A 119 -11.30 14.09 -0.65
C GLY A 119 -9.99 13.36 -0.45
N PRO A 120 -8.91 13.88 -1.04
CA PRO A 120 -7.62 13.22 -1.01
C PRO A 120 -7.05 13.15 0.41
N LEU A 121 -6.27 12.12 0.68
CA LEU A 121 -5.62 11.90 1.96
C LEU A 121 -4.11 12.11 1.87
N TRP A 122 -3.52 11.88 0.70
CA TRP A 122 -2.08 11.92 0.48
C TRP A 122 -1.68 13.18 -0.28
N VAL A 123 -0.46 13.68 -0.03
CA VAL A 123 0.06 14.86 -0.72
C VAL A 123 0.16 14.63 -2.23
N GLY A 124 0.34 13.40 -2.64
CA GLY A 124 0.43 13.04 -4.04
C GLY A 124 0.85 11.60 -4.17
N ARG A 125 1.51 11.27 -5.24
CA ARG A 125 2.02 9.93 -5.45
C ARG A 125 3.14 9.63 -4.46
N PHE A 126 3.38 8.35 -4.19
CA PHE A 126 4.50 7.93 -3.38
C PHE A 126 5.83 8.38 -4.03
N LYS A 127 6.84 8.55 -3.20
CA LYS A 127 8.21 8.83 -3.63
C LYS A 127 9.05 7.58 -3.47
N SER A 128 10.06 7.43 -4.32
CA SER A 128 10.97 6.30 -4.23
C SER A 128 12.41 6.74 -4.45
N VAL A 129 13.31 6.12 -3.71
CA VAL A 129 14.75 6.34 -3.83
C VAL A 129 15.41 4.98 -3.85
N THR A 130 16.38 4.80 -4.75
CA THR A 130 17.16 3.57 -4.79
C THR A 130 18.01 3.45 -3.53
N VAL A 131 17.96 2.30 -2.92
CA VAL A 131 18.78 2.01 -1.74
C VAL A 131 20.22 1.73 -2.13
#